data_79d8578c3f665387424900e032ca4a93
#
_entry.id   79d8578c3f665387424900e032ca4a93
#
_cell.length_a   1.000
_cell.length_b   1.000
_cell.length_c   1.000
_cell.angle_alpha   90.00
_cell.angle_beta   90.00
_cell.angle_gamma   90.00
#
_symmetry.space_group_name_H-M   'P 1'
#
loop_
_entity.id
_entity.type
_entity.pdbx_description
1 polymer ?
#
loop_
_entity_poly.entity_id
_entity_poly.type
_entity_poly.pdbx_seq_one_letter_code
_entity_poly.pdbx_strand_id
1 'polypeptide(L)'
;MACPHVVTYNHTCGRLKLHMLDLRSKARQRLLRYYFTNPTARHHLRDLAERLSVDPSNLSKELGRLEREGLFRSEMSGRQKYFQLNRKYFLFDEVRRIVAKTIGAGPLLAQSLEKIEGIEEAYLYGSFARNQQDAASDIDILVIGRPRDEALAEAVQKLERQLGREINYTVLSRRELEARRARKDTFLDNVWHNKRVSLFGAA
;
A
#
# COMPACT_ATOMS: atom_id res chain seq x y z
N MET A 1 -21.43 -1.15 40.93
CA MET A 1 -20.23 -0.29 40.81
C MET A 1 -19.15 -1.15 40.14
N ALA A 2 -18.94 -0.96 38.85
CA ALA A 2 -17.96 -1.70 38.07
C ALA A 2 -16.67 -0.85 37.97
N CYS A 3 -15.55 -1.41 38.39
CA CYS A 3 -14.23 -0.77 38.31
C CYS A 3 -13.81 -0.58 36.85
N PRO A 4 -13.19 0.55 36.51
CA PRO A 4 -12.67 0.77 35.16
C PRO A 4 -11.44 -0.10 34.89
N HIS A 5 -11.32 -0.59 33.67
CA HIS A 5 -10.22 -1.41 33.17
C HIS A 5 -8.87 -0.74 33.43
N VAL A 6 -8.10 -1.32 34.35
CA VAL A 6 -6.69 -0.98 34.54
C VAL A 6 -5.90 -1.63 33.41
N VAL A 7 -5.41 -0.82 32.48
CA VAL A 7 -4.42 -1.25 31.48
C VAL A 7 -3.10 -1.40 32.22
N THR A 8 -2.74 -2.62 32.59
CA THR A 8 -1.41 -2.94 33.13
C THR A 8 -0.39 -2.92 31.99
N TYR A 9 0.44 -1.89 31.95
CA TYR A 9 1.65 -1.89 31.12
C TYR A 9 2.65 -2.87 31.71
N ASN A 10 2.84 -4.03 31.07
CA ASN A 10 3.93 -4.93 31.41
C ASN A 10 5.27 -4.25 31.05
N HIS A 11 6.02 -3.83 32.04
CA HIS A 11 7.34 -3.19 31.93
C HIS A 11 8.48 -4.15 31.51
N THR A 12 8.24 -5.17 30.73
CA THR A 12 9.32 -5.90 30.06
C THR A 12 9.62 -5.27 28.69
N CYS A 13 9.60 -3.93 28.64
CA CYS A 13 10.06 -3.19 27.48
C CYS A 13 11.58 -3.05 27.55
N GLY A 14 12.30 -4.13 27.23
CA GLY A 14 13.68 -3.99 26.78
C GLY A 14 13.67 -3.02 25.62
N ARG A 15 14.55 -2.00 25.65
CA ARG A 15 14.72 -0.91 24.67
C ARG A 15 14.08 -1.26 23.33
N LEU A 16 12.90 -0.73 23.07
CA LEU A 16 12.24 -0.83 21.76
C LEU A 16 13.13 -0.06 20.79
N LYS A 17 14.09 -0.75 20.21
CA LYS A 17 14.83 -0.21 19.07
C LYS A 17 13.85 -0.26 17.91
N LEU A 18 13.19 0.86 17.61
CA LEU A 18 12.27 1.05 16.49
C LEU A 18 13.00 0.89 15.14
N HIS A 19 13.83 -0.14 15.00
CA HIS A 19 14.54 -0.43 13.76
C HIS A 19 13.60 -0.76 12.61
N MET A 20 12.36 -1.20 12.91
CA MET A 20 11.36 -1.45 11.88
C MET A 20 10.96 -0.19 11.12
N LEU A 21 11.05 0.99 11.73
CA LEU A 21 10.78 2.29 11.12
C LEU A 21 11.99 2.90 10.42
N ASP A 22 13.14 2.21 10.39
CA ASP A 22 14.25 2.63 9.55
C ASP A 22 13.93 2.31 8.07
N LEU A 23 13.29 3.26 7.43
CA LEU A 23 12.87 3.17 6.03
C LEU A 23 13.97 3.59 5.03
N ARG A 24 15.25 3.64 5.44
CA ARG A 24 16.37 3.95 4.52
C ARG A 24 16.67 2.79 3.57
N SER A 25 16.47 1.54 4.01
CA SER A 25 16.69 0.35 3.18
C SER A 25 15.62 0.23 2.09
N LYS A 26 16.04 0.30 0.82
CA LYS A 26 15.14 0.10 -0.34
C LYS A 26 14.47 -1.29 -0.32
N ALA A 27 15.22 -2.32 0.14
CA ALA A 27 14.69 -3.68 0.28
C ALA A 27 13.52 -3.70 1.30
N ARG A 28 13.71 -3.06 2.45
CA ARG A 28 12.68 -2.94 3.49
C ARG A 28 11.46 -2.15 3.00
N GLN A 29 11.67 -1.02 2.31
CA GLN A 29 10.57 -0.25 1.74
C GLN A 29 9.71 -1.09 0.79
N ARG A 30 10.35 -1.82 -0.16
CA ARG A 30 9.65 -2.69 -1.12
C ARG A 30 8.91 -3.82 -0.40
N LEU A 31 9.56 -4.45 0.57
CA LEU A 31 9.00 -5.53 1.39
C LEU A 31 7.76 -5.08 2.16
N LEU A 32 7.86 -4.00 2.93
CA LEU A 32 6.75 -3.46 3.72
C LEU A 32 5.61 -2.97 2.82
N ARG A 33 5.94 -2.23 1.75
CA ARG A 33 4.93 -1.80 0.77
C ARG A 33 4.14 -2.98 0.24
N TYR A 34 4.83 -4.00 -0.27
CA TYR A 34 4.19 -5.17 -0.84
C TYR A 34 3.26 -5.87 0.14
N TYR A 35 3.75 -6.20 1.33
CA TYR A 35 2.96 -6.94 2.30
C TYR A 35 1.81 -6.12 2.92
N PHE A 36 1.97 -4.82 3.13
CA PHE A 36 0.85 -3.98 3.59
C PHE A 36 -0.15 -3.65 2.48
N THR A 37 0.23 -3.80 1.22
CA THR A 37 -0.69 -3.79 0.08
C THR A 37 -1.38 -5.16 -0.08
N ASN A 38 -0.71 -6.25 0.27
CA ASN A 38 -1.17 -7.65 0.16
C ASN A 38 -1.11 -8.35 1.52
N PRO A 39 -1.99 -8.03 2.47
CA PRO A 39 -1.83 -8.45 3.88
C PRO A 39 -2.04 -9.95 4.14
N THR A 40 -2.57 -10.69 3.18
CA THR A 40 -2.74 -12.15 3.22
C THR A 40 -1.64 -12.89 2.45
N ALA A 41 -0.73 -12.17 1.81
CA ALA A 41 0.34 -12.76 1.03
C ALA A 41 1.24 -13.66 1.88
N ARG A 42 1.64 -14.80 1.30
CA ARG A 42 2.53 -15.79 1.89
C ARG A 42 3.51 -16.26 0.83
N HIS A 43 4.79 -15.96 1.01
CA HIS A 43 5.84 -16.24 0.02
C HIS A 43 7.08 -16.84 0.67
N HIS A 44 7.79 -17.67 -0.07
CA HIS A 44 9.14 -18.06 0.30
C HIS A 44 10.16 -17.04 -0.23
N LEU A 45 11.38 -17.06 0.31
CA LEU A 45 12.41 -16.05 0.06
C LEU A 45 12.70 -15.80 -1.44
N ARG A 46 12.83 -16.87 -2.24
CA ARG A 46 13.22 -16.73 -3.67
C ARG A 46 12.12 -16.07 -4.50
N ASP A 47 10.88 -16.55 -4.36
CA ASP A 47 9.72 -15.95 -5.04
C ASP A 47 9.56 -14.47 -4.65
N LEU A 48 9.72 -14.17 -3.37
CA LEU A 48 9.62 -12.79 -2.89
C LEU A 48 10.77 -11.90 -3.41
N ALA A 49 11.99 -12.43 -3.49
CA ALA A 49 13.14 -11.69 -4.01
C ALA A 49 12.99 -11.34 -5.49
N GLU A 50 12.49 -12.27 -6.28
CA GLU A 50 12.18 -12.07 -7.69
C GLU A 50 11.08 -11.03 -7.87
N ARG A 51 9.94 -11.22 -7.18
CA ARG A 51 8.78 -10.32 -7.20
C ARG A 51 9.11 -8.88 -6.82
N LEU A 52 9.93 -8.71 -5.79
CA LEU A 52 10.34 -7.39 -5.32
C LEU A 52 11.55 -6.83 -6.07
N SER A 53 12.18 -7.60 -6.95
CA SER A 53 13.45 -7.25 -7.61
C SER A 53 14.51 -6.80 -6.59
N VAL A 54 14.72 -7.62 -5.55
CA VAL A 54 15.64 -7.38 -4.45
C VAL A 54 16.60 -8.55 -4.34
N ASP A 55 17.86 -8.27 -4.06
CA ASP A 55 18.84 -9.32 -3.79
C ASP A 55 18.38 -10.24 -2.64
N PRO A 56 18.41 -11.59 -2.82
CA PRO A 56 17.91 -12.52 -1.82
C PRO A 56 18.63 -12.43 -0.47
N SER A 57 19.94 -12.13 -0.45
CA SER A 57 20.71 -12.01 0.80
C SER A 57 20.26 -10.78 1.60
N ASN A 58 20.05 -9.66 0.91
CA ASN A 58 19.54 -8.45 1.55
C ASN A 58 18.10 -8.65 2.06
N LEU A 59 17.25 -9.29 1.26
CA LEU A 59 15.88 -9.59 1.64
C LEU A 59 15.82 -10.54 2.84
N SER A 60 16.66 -11.57 2.87
CA SER A 60 16.78 -12.52 3.99
C SER A 60 17.14 -11.80 5.30
N LYS A 61 18.10 -10.86 5.25
CA LYS A 61 18.49 -10.06 6.42
C LYS A 61 17.34 -9.22 6.94
N GLU A 62 16.59 -8.56 6.04
CA GLU A 62 15.43 -7.73 6.42
C GLU A 62 14.30 -8.58 7.00
N LEU A 63 13.95 -9.70 6.35
CA LEU A 63 12.94 -10.63 6.85
C LEU A 63 13.32 -11.18 8.24
N GLY A 64 14.58 -11.59 8.44
CA GLY A 64 15.04 -12.08 9.73
C GLY A 64 15.01 -11.02 10.83
N ARG A 65 15.22 -9.74 10.52
CA ARG A 65 15.07 -8.63 11.46
C ARG A 65 13.60 -8.40 11.82
N LEU A 66 12.73 -8.29 10.83
CA LEU A 66 11.30 -8.04 11.03
C LEU A 66 10.59 -9.24 11.69
N GLU A 67 11.07 -10.46 11.47
CA GLU A 67 10.60 -11.66 12.18
C GLU A 67 10.98 -11.62 13.67
N ARG A 68 12.23 -11.27 13.99
CA ARG A 68 12.69 -11.10 15.40
C ARG A 68 11.97 -9.95 16.12
N GLU A 69 11.59 -8.91 15.41
CA GLU A 69 10.79 -7.80 15.92
C GLU A 69 9.30 -8.17 16.07
N GLY A 70 8.87 -9.31 15.51
CA GLY A 70 7.53 -9.84 15.61
C GLY A 70 6.53 -9.33 14.56
N LEU A 71 6.94 -8.45 13.66
CA LEU A 71 6.07 -7.93 12.60
C LEU A 71 5.81 -8.98 11.51
N PHE A 72 6.78 -9.86 11.25
CA PHE A 72 6.62 -11.01 10.39
C PHE A 72 6.60 -12.29 11.22
N ARG A 73 5.96 -13.29 10.68
CA ARG A 73 6.05 -14.68 11.14
C ARG A 73 6.38 -15.58 9.97
N SER A 74 7.01 -16.69 10.25
CA SER A 74 7.30 -17.70 9.24
C SER A 74 6.78 -19.06 9.64
N GLU A 75 6.61 -19.89 8.63
CA GLU A 75 6.16 -21.27 8.76
C GLU A 75 6.90 -22.15 7.74
N MET A 76 7.30 -23.34 8.17
CA MET A 76 7.87 -24.34 7.26
C MET A 76 6.75 -25.06 6.51
N SER A 77 6.88 -25.15 5.19
CA SER A 77 6.03 -25.99 4.33
C SER A 77 6.94 -26.84 3.45
N GLY A 78 7.05 -28.10 3.77
CA GLY A 78 8.10 -28.97 3.21
C GLY A 78 9.49 -28.45 3.57
N ARG A 79 10.34 -28.23 2.56
CA ARG A 79 11.71 -27.70 2.75
C ARG A 79 11.81 -26.18 2.60
N GLN A 80 10.68 -25.47 2.47
CA GLN A 80 10.67 -24.04 2.23
C GLN A 80 10.08 -23.30 3.43
N LYS A 81 10.74 -22.18 3.79
CA LYS A 81 10.29 -21.25 4.81
C LYS A 81 9.44 -20.15 4.15
N TYR A 82 8.17 -20.05 4.54
CA TYR A 82 7.24 -19.05 4.06
C TYR A 82 7.09 -17.93 5.07
N PHE A 83 7.06 -16.71 4.59
CA PHE A 83 6.91 -15.50 5.39
C PHE A 83 5.56 -14.84 5.14
N GLN A 84 4.98 -14.28 6.19
CA GLN A 84 3.72 -13.53 6.14
C GLN A 84 3.68 -12.49 7.26
N LEU A 85 2.83 -11.47 7.12
CA LEU A 85 2.62 -10.51 8.19
C LEU A 85 2.01 -11.17 9.43
N ASN A 86 2.51 -10.75 10.59
CA ASN A 86 1.91 -11.12 11.88
C ASN A 86 0.85 -10.08 12.25
N ARG A 87 -0.40 -10.34 11.90
CA ARG A 87 -1.53 -9.45 12.19
C ARG A 87 -1.85 -9.31 13.68
N LYS A 88 -1.28 -10.18 14.53
CA LYS A 88 -1.38 -10.11 15.99
C LYS A 88 -0.27 -9.29 16.64
N TYR A 89 0.63 -8.73 15.82
CA TYR A 89 1.69 -7.84 16.33
C TYR A 89 1.07 -6.60 16.98
N PHE A 90 1.51 -6.26 18.19
CA PHE A 90 0.88 -5.24 19.03
C PHE A 90 0.89 -3.81 18.45
N LEU A 91 1.83 -3.49 17.53
CA LEU A 91 1.88 -2.23 16.77
C LEU A 91 1.47 -2.40 15.31
N PHE A 92 0.74 -3.46 14.96
CA PHE A 92 0.42 -3.75 13.57
C PHE A 92 -0.31 -2.59 12.88
N ASP A 93 -1.32 -2.03 13.53
CA ASP A 93 -2.13 -0.95 12.96
C ASP A 93 -1.36 0.38 12.88
N GLU A 94 -0.47 0.66 13.82
CA GLU A 94 0.41 1.83 13.81
C GLU A 94 1.39 1.73 12.64
N VAL A 95 2.06 0.59 12.49
CA VAL A 95 2.99 0.35 11.37
C VAL A 95 2.26 0.43 10.04
N ARG A 96 1.06 -0.16 9.94
CA ARG A 96 0.22 -0.07 8.74
C ARG A 96 -0.07 1.37 8.38
N ARG A 97 -0.47 2.21 9.35
CA ARG A 97 -0.75 3.63 9.12
C ARG A 97 0.49 4.42 8.69
N ILE A 98 1.65 4.13 9.29
CA ILE A 98 2.92 4.77 8.90
C ILE A 98 3.29 4.36 7.48
N VAL A 99 3.28 3.07 7.16
CA VAL A 99 3.59 2.57 5.82
C VAL A 99 2.64 3.17 4.78
N ALA A 100 1.33 3.18 5.05
CA ALA A 100 0.33 3.73 4.13
C ALA A 100 0.58 5.20 3.80
N LYS A 101 1.03 6.00 4.78
CA LYS A 101 1.28 7.44 4.60
C LYS A 101 2.66 7.78 4.01
N THR A 102 3.65 6.90 4.13
CA THR A 102 5.05 7.23 3.79
C THR A 102 5.57 6.51 2.54
N ILE A 103 5.42 5.19 2.49
CA ILE A 103 6.00 4.34 1.44
C ILE A 103 4.98 3.40 0.79
N GLY A 104 3.72 3.43 1.21
CA GLY A 104 2.67 2.53 0.74
C GLY A 104 2.27 2.76 -0.71
N ALA A 105 1.12 2.17 -1.11
CA ALA A 105 0.60 2.30 -2.46
C ALA A 105 0.29 3.75 -2.82
N GLY A 106 -0.41 4.51 -1.95
CA GLY A 106 -0.77 5.90 -2.21
C GLY A 106 0.42 6.80 -2.55
N PRO A 107 1.45 6.93 -1.69
CA PRO A 107 2.65 7.71 -2.01
C PRO A 107 3.39 7.24 -3.27
N LEU A 108 3.42 5.92 -3.55
CA LEU A 108 4.04 5.41 -4.77
C LEU A 108 3.26 5.80 -6.02
N LEU A 109 1.93 5.69 -5.97
CA LEU A 109 1.04 6.12 -7.04
C LEU A 109 1.18 7.61 -7.30
N ALA A 110 1.11 8.43 -6.26
CA ALA A 110 1.29 9.89 -6.35
C ALA A 110 2.60 10.23 -7.05
N GLN A 111 3.74 9.72 -6.55
CA GLN A 111 5.05 9.99 -7.12
C GLN A 111 5.22 9.55 -8.57
N SER A 112 4.52 8.50 -8.98
CA SER A 112 4.63 7.95 -10.34
C SER A 112 3.75 8.69 -11.32
N LEU A 113 2.51 9.00 -10.93
CA LEU A 113 1.53 9.68 -11.78
C LEU A 113 1.83 11.18 -11.96
N GLU A 114 2.34 11.85 -10.91
CA GLU A 114 2.73 13.26 -10.96
C GLU A 114 3.80 13.56 -12.02
N LYS A 115 4.57 12.56 -12.44
CA LYS A 115 5.61 12.69 -13.47
C LYS A 115 5.07 12.58 -14.89
N ILE A 116 3.81 12.21 -15.06
CA ILE A 116 3.19 12.03 -16.37
C ILE A 116 2.59 13.35 -16.81
N GLU A 117 3.12 13.89 -17.91
CA GLU A 117 2.61 15.11 -18.50
C GLU A 117 1.15 14.96 -18.91
N GLY A 118 0.36 16.01 -18.66
CA GLY A 118 -1.07 16.03 -18.98
C GLY A 118 -1.98 15.51 -17.87
N ILE A 119 -1.45 14.99 -16.76
CA ILE A 119 -2.26 14.71 -15.56
C ILE A 119 -2.32 15.96 -14.69
N GLU A 120 -3.53 16.44 -14.40
CA GLU A 120 -3.79 17.61 -13.55
C GLU A 120 -4.05 17.20 -12.11
N GLU A 121 -4.85 16.18 -11.91
CA GLU A 121 -5.23 15.63 -10.60
C GLU A 121 -5.34 14.10 -10.67
N ALA A 122 -5.08 13.45 -9.53
CA ALA A 122 -5.33 12.02 -9.39
C ALA A 122 -5.89 11.69 -8.01
N TYR A 123 -6.85 10.75 -7.98
CA TYR A 123 -7.53 10.31 -6.77
C TYR A 123 -7.54 8.79 -6.69
N LEU A 124 -7.25 8.30 -5.50
CA LEU A 124 -7.46 6.90 -5.12
C LEU A 124 -8.85 6.79 -4.50
N TYR A 125 -9.68 5.87 -4.97
CA TYR A 125 -11.04 5.66 -4.46
C TYR A 125 -11.34 4.18 -4.20
N GLY A 126 -12.59 3.83 -3.98
CA GLY A 126 -13.00 2.43 -3.80
C GLY A 126 -12.61 1.82 -2.45
N SER A 127 -12.47 0.51 -2.42
CA SER A 127 -12.16 -0.27 -1.21
C SER A 127 -10.79 0.09 -0.64
N PHE A 128 -9.84 0.39 -1.53
CA PHE A 128 -8.48 0.72 -1.15
C PHE A 128 -8.39 2.06 -0.39
N ALA A 129 -9.14 3.07 -0.80
CA ALA A 129 -9.22 4.36 -0.11
C ALA A 129 -9.87 4.23 1.27
N ARG A 130 -10.79 3.28 1.44
CA ARG A 130 -11.47 3.02 2.72
C ARG A 130 -10.64 2.21 3.72
N ASN A 131 -9.46 1.72 3.35
CA ASN A 131 -8.67 0.72 4.10
C ASN A 131 -9.44 -0.60 4.36
N GLN A 132 -10.38 -0.95 3.50
CA GLN A 132 -11.19 -2.17 3.52
C GLN A 132 -10.69 -3.16 2.46
N GLN A 133 -9.37 -3.27 2.33
CA GLN A 133 -8.74 -4.11 1.32
C GLN A 133 -8.89 -5.57 1.69
N ASP A 134 -9.63 -6.31 0.89
CA ASP A 134 -9.57 -7.76 0.86
C ASP A 134 -8.38 -8.24 0.01
N ALA A 135 -8.03 -9.52 0.14
CA ALA A 135 -6.91 -10.10 -0.59
C ALA A 135 -7.03 -9.96 -2.12
N ALA A 136 -8.23 -9.76 -2.64
CA ALA A 136 -8.56 -9.66 -4.06
C ALA A 136 -8.96 -8.25 -4.52
N SER A 137 -8.91 -7.22 -3.64
CA SER A 137 -9.36 -5.87 -4.03
C SER A 137 -8.36 -5.21 -4.96
N ASP A 138 -8.83 -4.72 -6.10
CA ASP A 138 -8.07 -3.91 -7.04
C ASP A 138 -7.85 -2.50 -6.50
N ILE A 139 -6.92 -1.80 -7.10
CA ILE A 139 -6.65 -0.39 -6.79
C ILE A 139 -7.37 0.47 -7.83
N ASP A 140 -8.35 1.26 -7.38
CA ASP A 140 -9.14 2.12 -8.26
C ASP A 140 -8.61 3.55 -8.26
N ILE A 141 -8.29 4.09 -9.45
CA ILE A 141 -7.73 5.44 -9.62
C ILE A 141 -8.59 6.25 -10.61
N LEU A 142 -8.92 7.47 -10.22
CA LEU A 142 -9.48 8.48 -11.11
C LEU A 142 -8.39 9.49 -11.46
N VAL A 143 -8.11 9.64 -12.74
CA VAL A 143 -7.15 10.59 -13.31
C VAL A 143 -7.91 11.70 -14.01
N ILE A 144 -7.60 12.94 -13.68
CA ILE A 144 -8.15 14.13 -14.34
C ILE A 144 -7.05 14.75 -15.18
N GLY A 145 -7.33 14.97 -16.46
CA GLY A 145 -6.37 15.52 -17.39
C GLY A 145 -6.44 14.89 -18.78
N ARG A 146 -5.36 15.04 -19.53
CA ARG A 146 -5.18 14.48 -20.88
C ARG A 146 -3.76 13.90 -21.03
N PRO A 147 -3.42 12.88 -20.26
CA PRO A 147 -2.13 12.21 -20.43
C PRO A 147 -2.08 11.49 -21.79
N ARG A 148 -0.87 11.19 -22.24
CA ARG A 148 -0.67 10.24 -23.33
C ARG A 148 -1.00 8.83 -22.84
N ASP A 149 -1.84 8.12 -23.59
CA ASP A 149 -2.33 6.80 -23.19
C ASP A 149 -1.19 5.79 -22.97
N GLU A 150 -0.18 5.80 -23.82
CA GLU A 150 0.97 4.90 -23.70
C GLU A 150 1.78 5.17 -22.43
N ALA A 151 2.02 6.45 -22.10
CA ALA A 151 2.79 6.83 -20.92
C ALA A 151 2.06 6.44 -19.62
N LEU A 152 0.73 6.60 -19.59
CA LEU A 152 -0.09 6.19 -18.47
C LEU A 152 -0.12 4.66 -18.35
N ALA A 153 -0.33 3.92 -19.44
CA ALA A 153 -0.36 2.47 -19.45
C ALA A 153 0.97 1.84 -18.97
N GLU A 154 2.10 2.36 -19.45
CA GLU A 154 3.43 1.92 -18.98
C GLU A 154 3.64 2.15 -17.47
N ALA A 155 3.23 3.33 -16.99
CA ALA A 155 3.35 3.67 -15.58
C ALA A 155 2.47 2.76 -14.72
N VAL A 156 1.23 2.53 -15.12
CA VAL A 156 0.29 1.62 -14.45
C VAL A 156 0.86 0.20 -14.41
N GLN A 157 1.30 -0.34 -15.53
CA GLN A 157 1.88 -1.68 -15.59
C GLN A 157 3.10 -1.84 -14.67
N LYS A 158 3.95 -0.80 -14.57
CA LYS A 158 5.07 -0.79 -13.65
C LYS A 158 4.63 -0.76 -12.18
N LEU A 159 3.59 0.01 -11.87
CA LEU A 159 3.00 0.10 -10.54
C LEU A 159 2.35 -1.21 -10.12
N GLU A 160 1.61 -1.87 -10.99
CA GLU A 160 1.01 -3.20 -10.75
C GLU A 160 2.07 -4.22 -10.38
N ARG A 161 3.17 -4.29 -11.15
CA ARG A 161 4.29 -5.18 -10.81
C ARG A 161 4.90 -4.88 -9.44
N GLN A 162 5.02 -3.60 -9.06
CA GLN A 162 5.60 -3.20 -7.77
C GLN A 162 4.67 -3.44 -6.58
N LEU A 163 3.36 -3.29 -6.79
CA LEU A 163 2.34 -3.44 -5.75
C LEU A 163 1.81 -4.87 -5.64
N GLY A 164 1.97 -5.66 -6.72
CA GLY A 164 1.39 -7.00 -6.84
C GLY A 164 -0.15 -6.95 -6.84
N ARG A 165 -0.72 -5.89 -7.41
CA ARG A 165 -2.16 -5.62 -7.49
C ARG A 165 -2.52 -5.06 -8.85
N GLU A 166 -3.68 -5.42 -9.35
CA GLU A 166 -4.31 -4.80 -10.51
C GLU A 166 -4.71 -3.36 -10.20
N ILE A 167 -4.57 -2.48 -11.18
CA ILE A 167 -4.92 -1.07 -11.08
C ILE A 167 -5.95 -0.73 -12.14
N ASN A 168 -7.16 -0.49 -11.71
CA ASN A 168 -8.22 0.04 -12.56
C ASN A 168 -8.13 1.57 -12.58
N TYR A 169 -8.08 2.17 -13.76
CA TYR A 169 -8.06 3.63 -13.86
C TYR A 169 -9.10 4.15 -14.83
N THR A 170 -9.68 5.28 -14.47
CA THR A 170 -10.59 6.07 -15.31
C THR A 170 -9.95 7.41 -15.58
N VAL A 171 -9.84 7.80 -16.85
CA VAL A 171 -9.34 9.11 -17.25
C VAL A 171 -10.50 9.99 -17.68
N LEU A 172 -10.57 11.19 -17.13
CA LEU A 172 -11.53 12.22 -17.53
C LEU A 172 -10.79 13.53 -17.79
N SER A 173 -11.09 14.18 -18.89
CA SER A 173 -10.69 15.58 -19.06
C SER A 173 -11.45 16.48 -18.08
N ARG A 174 -10.93 17.65 -17.77
CA ARG A 174 -11.60 18.65 -16.93
C ARG A 174 -13.03 18.94 -17.41
N ARG A 175 -13.19 19.12 -18.72
CA ARG A 175 -14.50 19.36 -19.35
C ARG A 175 -15.48 18.19 -19.15
N GLU A 176 -14.99 16.95 -19.27
CA GLU A 176 -15.83 15.75 -19.05
C GLU A 176 -16.22 15.61 -17.59
N LEU A 177 -15.28 15.86 -16.67
CA LEU A 177 -15.56 15.86 -15.25
C LEU A 177 -16.69 16.84 -14.91
N GLU A 178 -16.61 18.09 -15.38
CA GLU A 178 -17.63 19.11 -15.16
C GLU A 178 -18.97 18.73 -15.79
N ALA A 179 -18.98 18.24 -17.03
CA ALA A 179 -20.18 17.80 -17.73
C ALA A 179 -20.86 16.62 -17.03
N ARG A 180 -20.09 15.64 -16.55
CA ARG A 180 -20.64 14.48 -15.82
C ARG A 180 -21.17 14.90 -14.44
N ARG A 181 -20.46 15.80 -13.74
CA ARG A 181 -20.96 16.34 -12.46
C ARG A 181 -22.28 17.10 -12.61
N ALA A 182 -22.40 17.92 -13.66
CA ALA A 182 -23.65 18.66 -13.96
C ALA A 182 -24.84 17.71 -14.21
N ARG A 183 -24.59 16.52 -14.76
CA ARG A 183 -25.62 15.49 -15.03
C ARG A 183 -25.87 14.55 -13.85
N LYS A 184 -25.21 14.77 -12.70
CA LYS A 184 -25.25 13.88 -11.52
C LYS A 184 -24.92 12.43 -11.87
N ASP A 185 -23.80 12.26 -12.56
CA ASP A 185 -23.28 10.94 -12.95
C ASP A 185 -23.06 10.06 -11.71
N THR A 186 -23.69 8.88 -11.71
CA THR A 186 -23.70 7.98 -10.55
C THR A 186 -22.32 7.49 -10.15
N PHE A 187 -21.40 7.32 -11.10
CA PHE A 187 -20.02 6.93 -10.82
C PHE A 187 -19.30 8.06 -10.06
N LEU A 188 -19.39 9.29 -10.58
CA LEU A 188 -18.76 10.44 -9.94
C LEU A 188 -19.39 10.73 -8.58
N ASP A 189 -20.70 10.64 -8.44
CA ASP A 189 -21.38 10.78 -7.17
C ASP A 189 -20.84 9.75 -6.16
N ASN A 190 -20.68 8.50 -6.55
CA ASN A 190 -20.07 7.47 -5.71
C ASN A 190 -18.63 7.80 -5.30
N VAL A 191 -17.79 8.28 -6.23
CA VAL A 191 -16.41 8.67 -5.92
C VAL A 191 -16.38 9.86 -4.97
N TRP A 192 -17.29 10.87 -5.14
CA TRP A 192 -17.28 12.11 -4.36
C TRP A 192 -17.94 11.97 -3.00
N HIS A 193 -18.98 11.16 -2.84
CA HIS A 193 -19.64 10.92 -1.56
C HIS A 193 -18.91 9.92 -0.67
N ASN A 194 -18.10 9.06 -1.24
CA ASN A 194 -17.31 8.10 -0.48
C ASN A 194 -15.92 8.64 -0.14
N LYS A 195 -15.24 7.91 0.76
CA LYS A 195 -13.85 8.21 1.10
C LYS A 195 -12.95 8.05 -0.14
N ARG A 196 -12.25 9.10 -0.48
CA ARG A 196 -11.20 9.14 -1.50
C ARG A 196 -9.94 9.78 -0.93
N VAL A 197 -8.82 9.49 -1.53
CA VAL A 197 -7.52 10.07 -1.17
C VAL A 197 -7.02 10.84 -2.38
N SER A 198 -6.81 12.15 -2.25
CA SER A 198 -6.09 12.91 -3.27
C SER A 198 -4.65 12.42 -3.29
N LEU A 199 -4.17 12.05 -4.47
CA LEU A 199 -2.77 11.70 -4.69
C LEU A 199 -1.95 12.96 -4.94
N PHE A 200 -2.45 13.87 -5.79
CA PHE A 200 -1.88 15.21 -6.02
C PHE A 200 -2.89 16.10 -6.76
N GLY A 201 -2.60 17.41 -6.88
CA GLY A 201 -3.32 18.38 -7.71
C GLY A 201 -4.65 18.91 -7.16
N ALA A 202 -5.22 18.32 -6.12
CA ALA A 202 -6.44 18.83 -5.51
C ALA A 202 -6.10 20.00 -4.57
N ALA A 203 -6.62 21.18 -4.87
CA ALA A 203 -6.65 22.32 -3.97
C ALA A 203 -7.93 22.33 -3.13
#